data_e8118dc4f9a7c8a736bd4446fedad6a9
#
_entry.id   e8118dc4f9a7c8a736bd4446fedad6a9
#
_cell.length_a   1.000
_cell.length_b   1.000
_cell.length_c   1.000
_cell.angle_alpha   90.00
_cell.angle_beta   90.00
_cell.angle_gamma   90.00
#
_symmetry.space_group_name_H-M   'P 1'
#
loop_
_entity.id
_entity.type
_entity.pdbx_description
1 polymer ?
#
loop_
_entity_poly.entity_id
_entity_poly.type
_entity_poly.pdbx_seq_one_letter_code
_entity_poly.pdbx_strand_id
1 'polypeptide(L)'
;MEVTVQELAQWEPGSYMTVDMRSEETRAYGMLPGAVPVLPDALFSFAAQNRGKKLVLYCAHGEASLDAAQALCKQGFAAYSLAGGYLAWLREELARQDDEQTRLRVETSLRKRFREKIWCNFTKAVRQYELVKPGDCIAVCISGGKDSMLMAKLFQELKLHNKYPFEVKFLVMDPGYSPANRQIIEGNLRRLGIEAEIFETDIFGSVYNADKSPCYLCA
;
A
#
# COMPACT_ATOMS: atom_id res chain seq x y z
N MET A 1 15.33 7.48 19.33
CA MET A 1 16.12 6.41 18.65
C MET A 1 15.20 5.74 17.64
N GLU A 2 15.70 5.35 16.49
CA GLU A 2 14.95 4.56 15.50
C GLU A 2 15.37 3.11 15.54
N VAL A 3 14.46 2.24 15.15
CA VAL A 3 14.67 0.80 14.94
C VAL A 3 14.05 0.41 13.61
N THR A 4 14.78 -0.30 12.79
CA THR A 4 14.26 -0.82 11.50
C THR A 4 13.38 -2.05 11.74
N VAL A 5 12.59 -2.43 10.72
CA VAL A 5 11.74 -3.64 10.79
C VAL A 5 12.61 -4.89 10.97
N GLN A 6 13.77 -4.94 10.29
CA GLN A 6 14.71 -6.06 10.37
C GLN A 6 15.36 -6.17 11.75
N GLU A 7 15.76 -5.04 12.35
CA GLU A 7 16.30 -5.02 13.71
C GLU A 7 15.24 -5.41 14.74
N LEU A 8 14.01 -4.87 14.59
CA LEU A 8 12.90 -5.21 15.49
C LEU A 8 12.56 -6.70 15.45
N ALA A 9 12.66 -7.33 14.28
CA ALA A 9 12.44 -8.77 14.13
C ALA A 9 13.47 -9.65 14.88
N GLN A 10 14.63 -9.06 15.25
CA GLN A 10 15.67 -9.75 16.04
C GLN A 10 15.47 -9.57 17.56
N TRP A 11 14.56 -8.70 17.97
CA TRP A 11 14.30 -8.51 19.39
C TRP A 11 13.47 -9.66 19.96
N GLU A 12 13.76 -10.02 21.19
CA GLU A 12 13.05 -11.10 21.87
C GLU A 12 11.56 -10.75 22.03
N PRO A 13 10.64 -11.64 21.59
CA PRO A 13 9.21 -11.41 21.74
C PRO A 13 8.82 -11.19 23.22
N GLY A 14 8.08 -10.11 23.50
CA GLY A 14 7.71 -9.74 24.86
C GLY A 14 8.70 -8.80 25.56
N SER A 15 9.92 -8.59 25.02
CA SER A 15 10.88 -7.61 25.56
C SER A 15 10.49 -6.16 25.27
N TYR A 16 9.52 -5.92 24.40
CA TYR A 16 9.03 -4.61 23.99
C TYR A 16 7.52 -4.62 23.75
N MET A 17 6.95 -3.43 23.65
CA MET A 17 5.55 -3.21 23.28
C MET A 17 5.50 -2.34 22.03
N THR A 18 4.75 -2.76 21.01
CA THR A 18 4.46 -1.93 19.84
C THR A 18 3.25 -1.05 20.09
N VAL A 19 3.34 0.22 19.73
CA VAL A 19 2.32 1.24 19.97
C VAL A 19 1.92 1.89 18.65
N ASP A 20 0.65 1.73 18.29
CA ASP A 20 0.08 2.32 17.07
C ASP A 20 -0.50 3.70 17.34
N MET A 21 0.15 4.74 16.83
CA MET A 21 -0.26 6.13 16.98
C MET A 21 -1.23 6.64 15.90
N ARG A 22 -1.62 5.78 14.96
CA ARG A 22 -2.51 6.16 13.86
C ARG A 22 -3.95 6.30 14.32
N SER A 23 -4.77 7.00 13.51
CA SER A 23 -6.21 7.14 13.76
C SER A 23 -6.94 5.78 13.67
N GLU A 24 -8.10 5.67 14.29
CA GLU A 24 -8.94 4.47 14.24
C GLU A 24 -9.29 4.06 12.81
N GLU A 25 -9.60 5.03 11.96
CA GLU A 25 -9.92 4.81 10.55
C GLU A 25 -8.76 4.13 9.80
N THR A 26 -7.52 4.57 10.04
CA THR A 26 -6.34 3.97 9.39
C THR A 26 -5.98 2.61 9.99
N ARG A 27 -6.18 2.41 11.30
CA ARG A 27 -6.00 1.11 11.96
C ARG A 27 -6.99 0.05 11.48
N ALA A 28 -8.19 0.46 11.05
CA ALA A 28 -9.17 -0.46 10.47
C ALA A 28 -8.63 -1.25 9.25
N TYR A 29 -7.61 -0.74 8.58
CA TYR A 29 -6.95 -1.42 7.44
C TYR A 29 -5.84 -2.39 7.84
N GLY A 30 -5.47 -2.46 9.11
CA GLY A 30 -4.49 -3.38 9.66
C GLY A 30 -3.56 -2.70 10.66
N MET A 31 -2.93 -3.52 11.52
CA MET A 31 -1.99 -3.13 12.57
C MET A 31 -0.83 -4.11 12.61
N LEU A 32 0.30 -3.72 13.22
CA LEU A 32 1.32 -4.70 13.58
C LEU A 32 0.72 -5.71 14.59
N PRO A 33 1.10 -6.99 14.50
CA PRO A 33 0.62 -8.00 15.44
C PRO A 33 0.94 -7.62 16.89
N GLY A 34 -0.08 -7.66 17.76
CA GLY A 34 0.06 -7.33 19.17
C GLY A 34 0.26 -5.84 19.49
N ALA A 35 0.13 -4.95 18.51
CA ALA A 35 0.25 -3.52 18.75
C ALA A 35 -0.92 -2.97 19.57
N VAL A 36 -0.60 -2.05 20.48
CA VAL A 36 -1.59 -1.35 21.31
C VAL A 36 -1.91 0.00 20.66
N PRO A 37 -3.18 0.31 20.39
CA PRO A 37 -3.56 1.59 19.83
C PRO A 37 -3.51 2.68 20.91
N VAL A 38 -2.72 3.72 20.68
CA VAL A 38 -2.60 4.86 21.60
C VAL A 38 -2.53 6.15 20.79
N LEU A 39 -3.49 7.04 21.00
CA LEU A 39 -3.47 8.34 20.35
C LEU A 39 -2.34 9.22 20.93
N PRO A 40 -1.80 10.18 20.18
CA PRO A 40 -0.70 11.04 20.62
C PRO A 40 -0.93 11.70 21.98
N ASP A 41 -2.13 12.19 22.26
CA ASP A 41 -2.48 12.87 23.50
C ASP A 41 -2.42 11.95 24.74
N ALA A 42 -2.65 10.66 24.56
CA ALA A 42 -2.62 9.66 25.64
C ALA A 42 -1.23 9.00 25.82
N LEU A 43 -0.28 9.30 24.95
CA LEU A 43 0.97 8.58 24.85
C LEU A 43 1.84 8.67 26.13
N PHE A 44 1.94 9.85 26.72
CA PHE A 44 2.71 10.03 27.97
C PHE A 44 2.09 9.29 29.15
N SER A 45 0.77 9.33 29.28
CA SER A 45 0.05 8.58 30.32
C SER A 45 0.24 7.08 30.15
N PHE A 46 0.19 6.60 28.90
CA PHE A 46 0.44 5.21 28.58
C PHE A 46 1.89 4.79 28.89
N ALA A 47 2.87 5.62 28.54
CA ALA A 47 4.28 5.36 28.84
C ALA A 47 4.54 5.32 30.35
N ALA A 48 3.90 6.21 31.13
CA ALA A 48 4.01 6.22 32.58
C ALA A 48 3.47 4.94 33.24
N GLN A 49 2.36 4.39 32.72
CA GLN A 49 1.78 3.12 33.17
C GLN A 49 2.62 1.89 32.80
N ASN A 50 3.46 2.01 31.77
CA ASN A 50 4.32 0.94 31.27
C ASN A 50 5.81 1.22 31.51
N ARG A 51 6.13 1.92 32.61
CA ARG A 51 7.50 2.27 32.97
C ARG A 51 8.36 1.02 33.12
N GLY A 52 9.55 1.05 32.51
CA GLY A 52 10.47 -0.11 32.48
C GLY A 52 10.34 -1.01 31.24
N LYS A 53 9.29 -0.85 30.44
CA LYS A 53 9.19 -1.55 29.16
C LYS A 53 9.77 -0.71 28.01
N LYS A 54 10.35 -1.37 27.01
CA LYS A 54 10.72 -0.72 25.74
C LYS A 54 9.46 -0.48 24.93
N LEU A 55 9.22 0.75 24.49
CA LEU A 55 8.09 1.13 23.65
C LEU A 55 8.59 1.34 22.22
N VAL A 56 8.01 0.65 21.26
CA VAL A 56 8.26 0.85 19.83
C VAL A 56 7.04 1.52 19.22
N LEU A 57 7.15 2.81 18.98
CA LEU A 57 6.08 3.64 18.44
C LEU A 57 6.09 3.58 16.92
N TYR A 58 4.92 3.59 16.30
CA TYR A 58 4.83 3.79 14.87
C TYR A 58 3.63 4.64 14.47
N CYS A 59 3.81 5.42 13.42
CA CYS A 59 2.78 6.11 12.67
C CYS A 59 2.73 5.56 11.23
N ALA A 60 2.14 6.25 10.29
CA ALA A 60 2.07 5.77 8.90
C ALA A 60 3.47 5.70 8.24
N HIS A 61 4.29 6.75 8.38
CA HIS A 61 5.56 6.93 7.67
C HIS A 61 6.81 6.97 8.57
N GLY A 62 6.65 7.03 9.89
CA GLY A 62 7.75 7.08 10.86
C GLY A 62 8.05 8.47 11.43
N GLU A 63 7.65 9.56 10.79
CA GLU A 63 8.00 10.94 11.20
C GLU A 63 7.39 11.31 12.56
N ALA A 64 6.08 11.30 12.67
CA ALA A 64 5.40 11.65 13.92
C ALA A 64 5.75 10.72 15.10
N SER A 65 6.05 9.45 14.81
CA SER A 65 6.49 8.50 15.84
C SER A 65 7.93 8.75 16.28
N LEU A 66 8.78 9.31 15.40
CA LEU A 66 10.15 9.70 15.75
C LEU A 66 10.15 10.87 16.74
N ASP A 67 9.36 11.91 16.45
CA ASP A 67 9.21 13.06 17.34
C ASP A 67 8.67 12.64 18.72
N ALA A 68 7.65 11.78 18.72
CA ALA A 68 7.06 11.25 19.95
C ALA A 68 8.05 10.39 20.76
N ALA A 69 8.82 9.53 20.09
CA ALA A 69 9.85 8.72 20.75
C ALA A 69 10.95 9.58 21.36
N GLN A 70 11.39 10.63 20.67
CA GLN A 70 12.38 11.58 21.19
C GLN A 70 11.84 12.33 22.41
N ALA A 71 10.58 12.75 22.38
CA ALA A 71 9.95 13.42 23.52
C ALA A 71 9.85 12.51 24.75
N LEU A 72 9.49 11.25 24.56
CA LEU A 72 9.48 10.24 25.64
C LEU A 72 10.89 9.95 26.19
N CYS A 73 11.89 9.84 25.31
CA CYS A 73 13.28 9.62 25.72
C CYS A 73 13.81 10.77 26.60
N LYS A 74 13.48 12.03 26.28
CA LYS A 74 13.84 13.19 27.10
C LYS A 74 13.25 13.12 28.52
N GLN A 75 12.18 12.38 28.72
CA GLN A 75 11.55 12.14 30.03
C GLN A 75 11.98 10.81 30.69
N GLY A 76 13.00 10.16 30.13
CA GLY A 76 13.60 8.95 30.69
C GLY A 76 12.88 7.65 30.37
N PHE A 77 11.99 7.63 29.37
CA PHE A 77 11.38 6.39 28.91
C PHE A 77 12.25 5.71 27.81
N ALA A 78 12.25 4.38 27.78
CA ALA A 78 12.90 3.61 26.73
C ALA A 78 11.97 3.54 25.50
N ALA A 79 12.00 4.58 24.66
CA ALA A 79 11.14 4.71 23.48
C ALA A 79 11.93 4.70 22.17
N TYR A 80 11.39 4.02 21.20
CA TYR A 80 11.95 3.87 19.84
C TYR A 80 10.86 4.20 18.82
N SER A 81 11.25 4.73 17.67
CA SER A 81 10.37 4.86 16.50
C SER A 81 10.68 3.77 15.51
N LEU A 82 9.65 3.13 14.96
CA LEU A 82 9.81 2.21 13.84
C LEU A 82 10.13 3.02 12.58
N ALA A 83 11.32 2.83 12.04
CA ALA A 83 11.80 3.53 10.84
C ALA A 83 10.88 3.25 9.64
N GLY A 84 10.39 4.31 8.99
CA GLY A 84 9.42 4.21 7.90
C GLY A 84 8.01 3.78 8.31
N GLY A 85 7.76 3.60 9.60
CA GLY A 85 6.44 3.36 10.20
C GLY A 85 5.73 2.09 9.73
N TYR A 86 4.40 2.14 9.74
CA TYR A 86 3.54 1.04 9.30
C TYR A 86 3.80 0.61 7.86
N LEU A 87 4.09 1.57 6.98
CA LEU A 87 4.32 1.25 5.57
C LEU A 87 5.61 0.47 5.34
N ALA A 88 6.67 0.75 6.09
CA ALA A 88 7.91 -0.04 6.01
C ALA A 88 7.67 -1.48 6.49
N TRP A 89 6.99 -1.65 7.62
CA TRP A 89 6.61 -2.97 8.11
C TRP A 89 5.73 -3.73 7.10
N LEU A 90 4.73 -3.08 6.52
CA LEU A 90 3.84 -3.70 5.54
C LEU A 90 4.60 -4.16 4.28
N ARG A 91 5.59 -3.37 3.81
CA ARG A 91 6.44 -3.75 2.67
C ARG A 91 7.24 -5.00 2.97
N GLU A 92 7.87 -5.07 4.14
CA GLU A 92 8.64 -6.25 4.57
C GLU A 92 7.76 -7.49 4.72
N GLU A 93 6.58 -7.32 5.30
CA GLU A 93 5.61 -8.42 5.46
C GLU A 93 5.13 -8.96 4.10
N LEU A 94 4.81 -8.05 3.17
CA LEU A 94 4.45 -8.43 1.79
C LEU A 94 5.62 -9.07 1.04
N ALA A 95 6.86 -8.66 1.30
CA ALA A 95 8.04 -9.25 0.68
C ALA A 95 8.32 -10.68 1.18
N ARG A 96 7.88 -11.02 2.39
CA ARG A 96 8.02 -12.36 2.96
C ARG A 96 6.95 -13.35 2.50
N GLN A 97 5.84 -12.84 1.95
CA GLN A 97 4.75 -13.67 1.48
C GLN A 97 5.01 -14.14 0.05
N ASP A 98 4.65 -15.39 -0.22
CA ASP A 98 4.57 -15.92 -1.58
C ASP A 98 3.60 -15.09 -2.43
N ASP A 99 3.96 -14.84 -3.70
CA ASP A 99 3.15 -14.05 -4.64
C ASP A 99 1.72 -14.61 -4.77
N GLU A 100 1.56 -15.93 -4.72
CA GLU A 100 0.24 -16.57 -4.78
C GLU A 100 -0.61 -16.29 -3.54
N GLN A 101 -0.04 -16.36 -2.35
CA GLN A 101 -0.73 -16.03 -1.10
C GLN A 101 -1.14 -14.56 -1.07
N THR A 102 -0.27 -13.67 -1.55
CA THR A 102 -0.56 -12.24 -1.64
C THR A 102 -1.73 -11.98 -2.58
N ARG A 103 -1.74 -12.62 -3.78
CA ARG A 103 -2.83 -12.54 -4.74
C ARG A 103 -4.15 -12.98 -4.11
N LEU A 104 -4.19 -14.16 -3.50
CA LEU A 104 -5.39 -14.70 -2.84
C LEU A 104 -5.93 -13.81 -1.72
N ARG A 105 -5.04 -13.19 -0.92
CA ARG A 105 -5.43 -12.23 0.12
C ARG A 105 -6.09 -10.98 -0.47
N VAL A 106 -5.52 -10.42 -1.54
CA VAL A 106 -6.07 -9.23 -2.22
C VAL A 106 -7.45 -9.55 -2.78
N GLU A 107 -7.60 -10.64 -3.52
CA GLU A 107 -8.87 -11.08 -4.09
C GLU A 107 -9.93 -11.34 -3.01
N THR A 108 -9.56 -12.06 -1.94
CA THR A 108 -10.45 -12.29 -0.81
C THR A 108 -10.88 -10.99 -0.13
N SER A 109 -9.95 -10.03 0.00
CA SER A 109 -10.25 -8.74 0.60
C SER A 109 -11.24 -7.94 -0.25
N LEU A 110 -11.11 -7.93 -1.57
CA LEU A 110 -12.06 -7.29 -2.48
C LEU A 110 -13.45 -7.92 -2.40
N ARG A 111 -13.52 -9.27 -2.37
CA ARG A 111 -14.79 -10.02 -2.33
C ARG A 111 -15.50 -9.96 -0.98
N LYS A 112 -14.77 -9.74 0.14
CA LYS A 112 -15.31 -9.73 1.50
C LYS A 112 -15.24 -8.35 2.14
N ARG A 113 -14.04 -7.96 2.62
CA ARG A 113 -13.83 -6.75 3.42
C ARG A 113 -14.20 -5.45 2.71
N PHE A 114 -13.83 -5.35 1.43
CA PHE A 114 -14.06 -4.16 0.61
C PHE A 114 -15.23 -4.31 -0.36
N ARG A 115 -16.03 -5.36 -0.20
CA ARG A 115 -17.14 -5.66 -1.10
C ARG A 115 -18.10 -4.47 -1.26
N GLU A 116 -18.58 -3.91 -0.16
CA GLU A 116 -19.56 -2.82 -0.20
C GLU A 116 -18.94 -1.49 -0.64
N LYS A 117 -17.75 -1.19 -0.11
CA LYS A 117 -17.09 0.10 -0.35
C LYS A 117 -16.45 0.22 -1.73
N ILE A 118 -15.95 -0.87 -2.31
CA ILE A 118 -15.24 -0.85 -3.58
C ILE A 118 -15.97 -1.66 -4.64
N TRP A 119 -16.13 -2.98 -4.45
CA TRP A 119 -16.66 -3.86 -5.48
C TRP A 119 -18.09 -3.51 -5.90
N CYS A 120 -18.99 -3.32 -4.97
CA CYS A 120 -20.39 -2.98 -5.27
C CYS A 120 -20.51 -1.61 -5.97
N ASN A 121 -19.72 -0.63 -5.55
CA ASN A 121 -19.73 0.68 -6.19
C ASN A 121 -19.16 0.63 -7.62
N PHE A 122 -18.06 -0.11 -7.82
CA PHE A 122 -17.49 -0.34 -9.14
C PHE A 122 -18.51 -1.03 -10.07
N THR A 123 -19.08 -2.15 -9.66
CA THR A 123 -20.05 -2.90 -10.50
C THR A 123 -21.33 -2.13 -10.73
N LYS A 124 -21.76 -1.30 -9.77
CA LYS A 124 -22.88 -0.37 -9.96
C LYS A 124 -22.59 0.66 -11.03
N ALA A 125 -21.38 1.27 -11.01
CA ALA A 125 -20.96 2.24 -12.02
C ALA A 125 -20.86 1.59 -13.41
N VAL A 126 -20.23 0.42 -13.51
CA VAL A 126 -20.13 -0.34 -14.78
C VAL A 126 -21.50 -0.57 -15.38
N ARG A 127 -22.48 -0.96 -14.56
CA ARG A 127 -23.86 -1.22 -15.02
C ARG A 127 -24.63 0.05 -15.33
N GLN A 128 -24.56 1.04 -14.46
CA GLN A 128 -25.33 2.28 -14.56
C GLN A 128 -24.92 3.09 -15.79
N TYR A 129 -23.64 3.10 -16.11
CA TYR A 129 -23.09 3.86 -17.24
C TYR A 129 -22.78 2.99 -18.46
N GLU A 130 -23.21 1.72 -18.45
CA GLU A 130 -22.97 0.76 -19.55
C GLU A 130 -21.52 0.74 -20.03
N LEU A 131 -20.57 0.77 -19.08
CA LEU A 131 -19.14 0.87 -19.37
C LEU A 131 -18.55 -0.39 -20.02
N VAL A 132 -19.25 -1.52 -19.91
CA VAL A 132 -18.83 -2.81 -20.47
C VAL A 132 -20.03 -3.45 -21.15
N LYS A 133 -19.86 -3.80 -22.42
CA LYS A 133 -20.86 -4.48 -23.25
C LYS A 133 -20.40 -5.86 -23.70
N PRO A 134 -21.31 -6.75 -24.11
CA PRO A 134 -20.93 -8.04 -24.68
C PRO A 134 -20.00 -7.87 -25.90
N GLY A 135 -18.88 -8.56 -25.89
CA GLY A 135 -17.90 -8.52 -26.99
C GLY A 135 -16.91 -7.36 -26.95
N ASP A 136 -16.98 -6.46 -25.96
CA ASP A 136 -16.00 -5.38 -25.80
C ASP A 136 -14.59 -5.94 -25.56
N CYS A 137 -13.59 -5.21 -26.04
CA CYS A 137 -12.18 -5.36 -25.67
C CYS A 137 -11.72 -4.10 -24.92
N ILE A 138 -11.48 -4.24 -23.62
CA ILE A 138 -11.18 -3.14 -22.72
C ILE A 138 -9.70 -3.09 -22.40
N ALA A 139 -9.05 -1.97 -22.66
CA ALA A 139 -7.68 -1.71 -22.25
C ALA A 139 -7.66 -1.04 -20.88
N VAL A 140 -7.04 -1.68 -19.90
CA VAL A 140 -6.79 -1.11 -18.57
C VAL A 140 -5.35 -0.66 -18.49
N CYS A 141 -5.14 0.67 -18.50
CA CYS A 141 -3.82 1.26 -18.42
C CYS A 141 -3.32 1.30 -16.97
N ILE A 142 -2.12 0.80 -16.74
CA ILE A 142 -1.49 0.67 -15.42
C ILE A 142 -0.29 1.61 -15.35
N SER A 143 -0.37 2.62 -14.48
CA SER A 143 0.71 3.57 -14.20
C SER A 143 1.67 3.12 -13.09
N GLY A 144 1.42 1.96 -12.49
CA GLY A 144 2.16 1.48 -11.32
C GLY A 144 1.65 2.01 -9.96
N GLY A 145 0.77 3.00 -9.96
CA GLY A 145 0.14 3.54 -8.75
C GLY A 145 -0.96 2.61 -8.19
N LYS A 146 -1.29 2.80 -6.90
CA LYS A 146 -2.30 2.00 -6.19
C LYS A 146 -3.66 1.93 -6.89
N ASP A 147 -4.09 3.04 -7.50
CA ASP A 147 -5.42 3.15 -8.09
C ASP A 147 -5.51 2.38 -9.40
N SER A 148 -4.48 2.45 -10.25
CA SER A 148 -4.40 1.69 -11.49
C SER A 148 -4.26 0.17 -11.25
N MET A 149 -3.50 -0.24 -10.23
CA MET A 149 -3.41 -1.64 -9.81
C MET A 149 -4.74 -2.15 -9.25
N LEU A 150 -5.44 -1.34 -8.46
CA LEU A 150 -6.79 -1.68 -7.97
C LEU A 150 -7.77 -1.81 -9.13
N MET A 151 -7.74 -0.88 -10.08
CA MET A 151 -8.58 -0.93 -11.29
C MET A 151 -8.34 -2.23 -12.07
N ALA A 152 -7.09 -2.62 -12.27
CA ALA A 152 -6.75 -3.86 -12.94
C ALA A 152 -7.33 -5.10 -12.21
N LYS A 153 -7.22 -5.16 -10.89
CA LYS A 153 -7.83 -6.24 -10.09
C LYS A 153 -9.35 -6.25 -10.19
N LEU A 154 -10.00 -5.10 -10.19
CA LEU A 154 -11.46 -5.00 -10.34
C LEU A 154 -11.93 -5.52 -11.71
N PHE A 155 -11.20 -5.22 -12.78
CA PHE A 155 -11.51 -5.74 -14.11
C PHE A 155 -11.23 -7.25 -14.25
N GLN A 156 -10.16 -7.77 -13.60
CA GLN A 156 -9.95 -9.22 -13.51
C GLN A 156 -11.13 -9.91 -12.82
N GLU A 157 -11.56 -9.40 -11.66
CA GLU A 157 -12.72 -9.93 -10.93
C GLU A 157 -14.01 -9.79 -11.75
N LEU A 158 -14.21 -8.67 -12.44
CA LEU A 158 -15.37 -8.47 -13.29
C LEU A 158 -15.43 -9.50 -14.42
N LYS A 159 -14.29 -9.77 -15.09
CA LYS A 159 -14.18 -10.77 -16.14
C LYS A 159 -14.57 -12.17 -15.64
N LEU A 160 -14.18 -12.53 -14.42
CA LEU A 160 -14.50 -13.82 -13.82
C LEU A 160 -15.99 -13.98 -13.44
N HIS A 161 -16.66 -12.88 -13.11
CA HIS A 161 -18.02 -12.89 -12.54
C HIS A 161 -19.09 -12.27 -13.44
N ASN A 162 -18.73 -11.82 -14.63
CA ASN A 162 -19.68 -11.18 -15.54
C ASN A 162 -20.59 -12.21 -16.23
N LYS A 163 -21.80 -11.77 -16.58
CA LYS A 163 -22.82 -12.62 -17.21
C LYS A 163 -22.62 -12.82 -18.72
N TYR A 164 -21.80 -11.98 -19.33
CA TYR A 164 -21.51 -12.00 -20.77
C TYR A 164 -19.99 -11.88 -21.02
N PRO A 165 -19.48 -12.44 -22.12
CA PRO A 165 -18.07 -12.40 -22.43
C PRO A 165 -17.65 -11.01 -22.88
N PHE A 166 -16.48 -10.58 -22.41
CA PHE A 166 -15.72 -9.44 -22.89
C PHE A 166 -14.23 -9.70 -22.66
N GLU A 167 -13.38 -8.98 -23.36
CA GLU A 167 -11.94 -9.11 -23.19
C GLU A 167 -11.37 -7.95 -22.39
N VAL A 168 -10.31 -8.23 -21.63
CA VAL A 168 -9.54 -7.23 -20.91
C VAL A 168 -8.08 -7.41 -21.25
N LYS A 169 -7.44 -6.32 -21.67
CA LYS A 169 -6.00 -6.22 -21.85
C LYS A 169 -5.44 -5.25 -20.82
N PHE A 170 -4.36 -5.63 -20.16
CA PHE A 170 -3.66 -4.78 -19.22
C PHE A 170 -2.41 -4.23 -19.88
N LEU A 171 -2.27 -2.91 -19.86
CA LEU A 171 -1.20 -2.21 -20.57
C LEU A 171 -0.41 -1.34 -19.57
N VAL A 172 0.91 -1.43 -19.64
CA VAL A 172 1.82 -0.50 -18.96
C VAL A 172 2.55 0.29 -20.04
N MET A 173 2.36 1.58 -20.06
CA MET A 173 3.21 2.48 -20.84
C MET A 173 4.39 2.91 -19.96
N ASP A 174 5.59 2.56 -20.36
CA ASP A 174 6.83 3.00 -19.73
C ASP A 174 7.30 4.30 -20.40
N PRO A 175 7.19 5.46 -19.72
CA PRO A 175 7.58 6.75 -20.31
C PRO A 175 9.09 7.03 -20.19
N GLY A 176 9.90 6.05 -19.80
CA GLY A 176 11.32 6.16 -19.47
C GLY A 176 11.56 6.05 -17.97
N TYR A 177 10.91 5.10 -17.30
CA TYR A 177 11.12 4.85 -15.88
C TYR A 177 12.56 4.46 -15.57
N SER A 178 13.04 4.82 -14.38
CA SER A 178 14.28 4.24 -13.88
C SER A 178 14.15 2.71 -13.73
N PRO A 179 15.25 1.96 -13.89
CA PRO A 179 15.22 0.49 -13.71
C PRO A 179 14.60 0.05 -12.38
N ALA A 180 14.84 0.80 -11.30
CA ALA A 180 14.27 0.51 -10.00
C ALA A 180 12.73 0.67 -9.98
N ASN A 181 12.20 1.73 -10.57
CA ASN A 181 10.74 1.94 -10.69
C ASN A 181 10.10 0.86 -11.58
N ARG A 182 10.75 0.50 -12.67
CA ARG A 182 10.31 -0.57 -13.56
C ARG A 182 10.19 -1.90 -12.82
N GLN A 183 11.21 -2.28 -12.07
CA GLN A 183 11.21 -3.50 -11.25
C GLN A 183 10.09 -3.51 -10.20
N ILE A 184 9.79 -2.37 -9.59
CA ILE A 184 8.69 -2.26 -8.63
C ILE A 184 7.34 -2.52 -9.32
N ILE A 185 7.11 -1.94 -10.49
CA ILE A 185 5.87 -2.13 -11.25
C ILE A 185 5.71 -3.60 -11.65
N GLU A 186 6.74 -4.20 -12.26
CA GLU A 186 6.74 -5.61 -12.67
C GLU A 186 6.57 -6.56 -11.47
N GLY A 187 7.24 -6.29 -10.36
CA GLY A 187 7.09 -7.04 -9.12
C GLY A 187 5.65 -6.99 -8.57
N ASN A 188 5.02 -5.82 -8.62
CA ASN A 188 3.63 -5.67 -8.18
C ASN A 188 2.63 -6.36 -9.12
N LEU A 189 2.86 -6.29 -10.43
CA LEU A 189 2.06 -7.03 -11.42
C LEU A 189 2.11 -8.53 -11.16
N ARG A 190 3.32 -9.09 -10.97
CA ARG A 190 3.51 -10.50 -10.65
C ARG A 190 2.81 -10.91 -9.36
N ARG A 191 3.01 -10.15 -8.26
CA ARG A 191 2.37 -10.41 -6.96
C ARG A 191 0.85 -10.39 -7.03
N LEU A 192 0.28 -9.55 -7.89
CA LEU A 192 -1.16 -9.44 -8.07
C LEU A 192 -1.72 -10.41 -9.12
N GLY A 193 -0.84 -11.15 -9.83
CA GLY A 193 -1.23 -12.02 -10.92
C GLY A 193 -1.86 -11.27 -12.08
N ILE A 194 -1.32 -10.10 -12.43
CA ILE A 194 -1.77 -9.28 -13.56
C ILE A 194 -0.78 -9.49 -14.72
N GLU A 195 -1.24 -10.11 -15.78
CA GLU A 195 -0.49 -10.25 -17.01
C GLU A 195 -0.68 -8.99 -17.87
N ALA A 196 0.31 -8.11 -17.87
CA ALA A 196 0.27 -6.84 -18.59
C ALA A 196 1.29 -6.81 -19.72
N GLU A 197 0.89 -6.25 -20.87
CA GLU A 197 1.79 -5.88 -21.95
C GLU A 197 2.48 -4.55 -21.57
N ILE A 198 3.81 -4.52 -21.64
CA ILE A 198 4.60 -3.32 -21.33
C ILE A 198 5.20 -2.82 -22.64
N PHE A 199 4.91 -1.58 -22.99
CA PHE A 199 5.52 -0.91 -24.13
C PHE A 199 6.30 0.33 -23.69
N GLU A 200 7.46 0.51 -24.28
CA GLU A 200 8.40 1.57 -23.92
C GLU A 200 8.18 2.79 -24.82
N THR A 201 8.30 3.95 -24.22
CA THR A 201 8.29 5.25 -24.91
C THR A 201 9.38 6.14 -24.32
N ASP A 202 9.79 7.15 -25.05
CA ASP A 202 10.79 8.14 -24.58
C ASP A 202 10.12 9.48 -24.25
N ILE A 203 9.02 9.45 -23.50
CA ILE A 203 8.29 10.67 -23.13
C ILE A 203 9.15 11.53 -22.20
N PHE A 204 9.78 10.93 -21.20
CA PHE A 204 10.60 11.69 -20.24
C PHE A 204 11.81 12.31 -20.91
N GLY A 205 12.49 11.62 -21.83
CA GLY A 205 13.59 12.21 -22.60
C GLY A 205 13.13 13.37 -23.48
N SER A 206 11.97 13.24 -24.10
CA SER A 206 11.39 14.26 -24.97
C SER A 206 10.95 15.53 -24.25
N VAL A 207 10.55 15.44 -22.97
CA VAL A 207 10.03 16.58 -22.19
C VAL A 207 11.00 17.12 -21.14
N TYR A 208 12.15 16.50 -20.94
CA TYR A 208 13.10 16.83 -19.87
C TYR A 208 13.66 18.26 -19.98
N ASN A 209 13.80 18.81 -21.20
CA ASN A 209 14.32 20.14 -21.48
C ASN A 209 13.25 21.13 -21.93
N ALA A 210 11.98 20.86 -21.66
CA ALA A 210 10.91 21.72 -22.15
C ALA A 210 10.65 22.89 -21.19
N ASP A 211 10.49 24.11 -21.75
CA ASP A 211 10.13 25.33 -21.00
C ASP A 211 8.72 25.27 -20.37
N LYS A 212 7.93 24.27 -20.70
CA LYS A 212 6.57 24.05 -20.19
C LYS A 212 6.49 22.82 -19.29
N SER A 213 5.48 22.80 -18.42
CA SER A 213 5.20 21.64 -17.58
C SER A 213 5.16 20.34 -18.41
N PRO A 214 5.88 19.27 -18.02
CA PRO A 214 5.87 17.99 -18.71
C PRO A 214 4.46 17.45 -18.97
N CYS A 215 3.53 17.63 -18.03
CA CYS A 215 2.14 17.20 -18.17
C CYS A 215 1.40 17.92 -19.31
N TYR A 216 1.72 19.19 -19.58
CA TYR A 216 1.13 19.94 -20.69
C TYR A 216 1.57 19.45 -22.07
N LEU A 217 2.80 18.95 -22.15
CA LEU A 217 3.36 18.44 -23.42
C LEU A 217 2.97 16.98 -23.67
N CYS A 218 2.62 16.24 -22.63
CA CYS A 218 2.21 14.84 -22.71
C CYS A 218 0.72 14.69 -23.00
N ALA A 219 -0.09 15.71 -22.76
CA ALA A 219 -1.53 15.74 -23.03
C ALA A 219 -1.84 16.08 -24.50
#